data_e8860fd2ffc631d6b10a64dea242af9a
#
_entry.id   e8860fd2ffc631d6b10a64dea242af9a
#
_cell.length_a   1.000
_cell.length_b   1.000
_cell.length_c   1.000
_cell.angle_alpha   90.00
_cell.angle_beta   90.00
_cell.angle_gamma   90.00
#
_symmetry.space_group_name_H-M   'P 1'
#
loop_
_entity.id
_entity.type
_entity.pdbx_description
1 polymer ?
#
loop_
_entity_poly.entity_id
_entity_poly.type
_entity_poly.pdbx_seq_one_letter_code
_entity_poly.pdbx_strand_id
1 'polypeptide(L)'
;AHDGCPGWDFQSILPAFKAIEDWQGGETNLRGAGGLLRCELPNSVHPIAQAMLDASQALGYRVREDVNGPVFGGASLANLNIKDGARHSTARAFLRPIMHYPNLTVLTEHQVDRLVMKQGKVTGVSCPVNGVYQTLVATKDVILTAGALHTPQLLMRSGIGRADDLKALGISPQINLPGVGQNLQDHPLLMGVNIAYHESSLPLSGNGGGAQLIAASGVAD
;
A
#
# COMPACT_ATOMS: atom_id res chain seq x y z
N ALA A 1 7.27 -16.50 5.66
CA ALA A 1 8.43 -17.39 5.89
C ALA A 1 8.37 -18.64 5.00
N HIS A 2 7.18 -19.18 4.71
CA HIS A 2 7.03 -20.35 3.83
C HIS A 2 7.56 -20.13 2.41
N ASP A 3 7.49 -18.90 1.90
CA ASP A 3 7.90 -18.55 0.53
C ASP A 3 9.37 -18.09 0.43
N GLY A 4 10.21 -18.49 1.38
CA GLY A 4 11.64 -18.16 1.35
C GLY A 4 12.00 -16.74 1.78
N CYS A 5 11.09 -16.03 2.46
CA CYS A 5 11.30 -14.68 2.96
C CYS A 5 11.42 -14.66 4.49
N PRO A 6 12.53 -15.13 5.09
CA PRO A 6 12.71 -15.12 6.54
C PRO A 6 12.69 -13.67 7.08
N GLY A 7 12.09 -13.50 8.26
CA GLY A 7 11.94 -12.17 8.88
C GLY A 7 10.77 -11.33 8.35
N TRP A 8 9.96 -11.86 7.43
CA TRP A 8 8.76 -11.22 6.90
C TRP A 8 7.46 -11.84 7.43
N ASP A 9 7.54 -12.66 8.46
CA ASP A 9 6.37 -13.16 9.19
C ASP A 9 5.76 -12.04 10.07
N PHE A 10 4.51 -12.26 10.48
CA PHE A 10 3.75 -11.27 11.25
C PHE A 10 4.49 -10.78 12.51
N GLN A 11 5.10 -11.70 13.27
CA GLN A 11 5.79 -11.35 14.51
C GLN A 11 7.03 -10.48 14.26
N SER A 12 7.75 -10.78 13.19
CA SER A 12 8.97 -10.05 12.83
C SER A 12 8.67 -8.63 12.33
N ILE A 13 7.56 -8.43 11.58
CA ILE A 13 7.25 -7.12 10.99
C ILE A 13 6.36 -6.24 11.88
N LEU A 14 5.61 -6.82 12.82
CA LEU A 14 4.70 -6.08 13.70
C LEU A 14 5.37 -4.90 14.44
N PRO A 15 6.58 -5.03 15.00
CA PRO A 15 7.27 -3.89 15.63
C PRO A 15 7.49 -2.72 14.69
N ALA A 16 7.79 -2.97 13.41
CA ALA A 16 7.97 -1.91 12.40
C ALA A 16 6.65 -1.20 12.09
N PHE A 17 5.56 -1.95 11.96
CA PHE A 17 4.22 -1.35 11.79
C PHE A 17 3.83 -0.49 12.99
N LYS A 18 4.01 -0.98 14.22
CA LYS A 18 3.75 -0.22 15.44
C LYS A 18 4.60 1.05 15.54
N ALA A 19 5.86 0.98 15.14
CA ALA A 19 6.78 2.13 15.21
C ALA A 19 6.37 3.29 14.29
N ILE A 20 5.72 3.01 13.15
CA ILE A 20 5.27 4.06 12.22
C ILE A 20 3.86 4.56 12.50
N GLU A 21 3.04 3.80 13.23
CA GLU A 21 1.63 4.08 13.45
C GLU A 21 1.40 5.04 14.64
N ASP A 22 0.46 5.96 14.45
CA ASP A 22 -0.14 6.76 15.51
C ASP A 22 -1.65 6.47 15.53
N TRP A 23 -2.02 5.37 16.19
CA TRP A 23 -3.42 4.99 16.33
C TRP A 23 -4.16 5.88 17.35
N GLN A 24 -5.33 6.39 17.01
CA GLN A 24 -6.11 7.27 17.89
C GLN A 24 -6.51 6.61 19.21
N GLY A 25 -6.71 5.30 19.23
CA GLY A 25 -7.08 4.51 20.42
C GLY A 25 -5.91 4.22 21.36
N GLY A 26 -4.72 4.70 21.06
CA GLY A 26 -3.52 4.47 21.85
C GLY A 26 -2.81 3.14 21.52
N GLU A 27 -1.72 2.89 22.24
CA GLU A 27 -0.91 1.69 22.04
C GLU A 27 -1.60 0.44 22.57
N THR A 28 -1.50 -0.65 21.82
CA THR A 28 -1.91 -2.00 22.23
C THR A 28 -0.82 -3.03 21.82
N ASN A 29 -1.08 -4.30 22.07
CA ASN A 29 -0.19 -5.37 21.58
C ASN A 29 -0.07 -5.38 20.05
N LEU A 30 -1.09 -4.89 19.31
CA LEU A 30 -1.16 -4.92 17.85
C LEU A 30 -1.11 -3.53 17.20
N ARG A 31 -1.31 -2.46 17.97
CA ARG A 31 -1.37 -1.09 17.47
C ARG A 31 -0.25 -0.24 18.05
N GLY A 32 0.28 0.67 17.25
CA GLY A 32 1.27 1.66 17.67
C GLY A 32 0.65 3.02 18.01
N ALA A 33 1.33 3.80 18.81
CA ALA A 33 0.98 5.18 19.12
C ALA A 33 2.23 6.07 19.04
N GLY A 34 2.04 7.33 18.65
CA GLY A 34 3.12 8.31 18.57
C GLY A 34 4.02 8.18 17.33
N GLY A 35 3.74 7.24 16.42
CA GLY A 35 4.39 7.15 15.13
C GLY A 35 3.99 8.29 14.19
N LEU A 36 4.62 8.36 13.02
CA LEU A 36 4.39 9.46 12.08
C LEU A 36 3.09 9.32 11.28
N LEU A 37 2.58 8.10 11.10
CA LEU A 37 1.41 7.83 10.29
C LEU A 37 0.14 7.76 11.15
N ARG A 38 -0.61 8.85 11.18
CA ARG A 38 -1.90 8.91 11.88
C ARG A 38 -2.90 7.94 11.28
N CYS A 39 -3.56 7.17 12.15
CA CYS A 39 -4.65 6.28 11.84
C CYS A 39 -5.81 6.53 12.82
N GLU A 40 -7.02 6.77 12.31
CA GLU A 40 -8.19 7.08 13.12
C GLU A 40 -9.47 6.48 12.53
N LEU A 41 -10.51 6.43 13.36
CA LEU A 41 -11.87 6.14 12.92
C LEU A 41 -12.49 7.37 12.24
N PRO A 42 -13.56 7.19 11.44
CA PRO A 42 -14.34 8.31 10.92
C PRO A 42 -14.81 9.23 12.06
N ASN A 43 -14.56 10.53 11.94
CA ASN A 43 -15.01 11.54 12.92
C ASN A 43 -16.52 11.85 12.78
N SER A 44 -17.11 11.47 11.65
CA SER A 44 -18.55 11.55 11.40
C SER A 44 -18.98 10.28 10.68
N VAL A 45 -19.82 9.50 11.34
CA VAL A 45 -20.33 8.24 10.78
C VAL A 45 -21.54 8.55 9.91
N HIS A 46 -21.43 8.22 8.63
CA HIS A 46 -22.56 8.37 7.71
C HIS A 46 -23.71 7.43 8.12
N PRO A 47 -24.99 7.84 8.08
CA PRO A 47 -26.13 7.01 8.46
C PRO A 47 -26.16 5.63 7.80
N ILE A 48 -25.74 5.53 6.53
CA ILE A 48 -25.63 4.24 5.83
C ILE A 48 -24.57 3.34 6.48
N ALA A 49 -23.44 3.90 6.92
CA ALA A 49 -22.40 3.11 7.59
C ALA A 49 -22.91 2.59 8.94
N GLN A 50 -23.64 3.40 9.69
CA GLN A 50 -24.29 2.96 10.92
C GLN A 50 -25.34 1.86 10.65
N ALA A 51 -26.19 2.06 9.66
CA ALA A 51 -27.17 1.05 9.27
C ALA A 51 -26.53 -0.29 8.83
N MET A 52 -25.36 -0.24 8.19
CA MET A 52 -24.60 -1.47 7.87
C MET A 52 -24.09 -2.18 9.14
N LEU A 53 -23.64 -1.46 10.15
CA LEU A 53 -23.23 -2.05 11.42
C LEU A 53 -24.44 -2.68 12.15
N ASP A 54 -25.56 -1.96 12.21
CA ASP A 54 -26.79 -2.42 12.86
C ASP A 54 -27.34 -3.67 12.15
N ALA A 55 -27.38 -3.68 10.83
CA ALA A 55 -27.78 -4.85 10.04
C ALA A 55 -26.83 -6.04 10.24
N SER A 56 -25.52 -5.79 10.31
CA SER A 56 -24.54 -6.83 10.59
C SER A 56 -24.78 -7.46 11.97
N GLN A 57 -25.06 -6.64 12.97
CA GLN A 57 -25.39 -7.11 14.31
C GLN A 57 -26.69 -7.92 14.34
N ALA A 58 -27.72 -7.46 13.64
CA ALA A 58 -28.99 -8.18 13.52
C ALA A 58 -28.84 -9.55 12.85
N LEU A 59 -27.86 -9.69 11.94
CA LEU A 59 -27.48 -10.96 11.29
C LEU A 59 -26.56 -11.84 12.14
N GLY A 60 -26.25 -11.43 13.39
CA GLY A 60 -25.42 -12.21 14.31
C GLY A 60 -23.91 -11.98 14.20
N TYR A 61 -23.47 -11.05 13.36
CA TYR A 61 -22.06 -10.67 13.32
C TYR A 61 -21.69 -9.75 14.49
N ARG A 62 -20.50 -9.91 15.02
CA ARG A 62 -19.99 -9.02 16.07
C ARG A 62 -19.64 -7.66 15.49
N VAL A 63 -20.12 -6.59 16.10
CA VAL A 63 -19.62 -5.24 15.84
C VAL A 63 -18.39 -4.98 16.71
N ARG A 64 -17.37 -4.37 16.15
CA ARG A 64 -16.06 -4.14 16.77
C ARG A 64 -15.68 -2.68 16.69
N GLU A 65 -14.93 -2.24 17.68
CA GLU A 65 -14.35 -0.89 17.71
C GLU A 65 -13.16 -0.76 16.76
N ASP A 66 -12.35 -1.82 16.65
CA ASP A 66 -11.16 -1.84 15.80
C ASP A 66 -11.11 -3.11 14.94
N VAL A 67 -11.06 -2.93 13.61
CA VAL A 67 -10.93 -4.01 12.63
C VAL A 67 -9.56 -4.70 12.72
N ASN A 68 -8.54 -3.98 13.12
CA ASN A 68 -7.17 -4.49 13.29
C ASN A 68 -6.87 -4.94 14.74
N GLY A 69 -7.92 -5.15 15.53
CA GLY A 69 -7.80 -5.70 16.88
C GLY A 69 -7.47 -7.20 16.91
N PRO A 70 -7.40 -7.79 18.11
CA PRO A 70 -6.89 -9.17 18.29
C PRO A 70 -7.82 -10.26 17.75
N VAL A 71 -9.04 -9.94 17.41
CA VAL A 71 -10.02 -10.91 16.91
C VAL A 71 -10.38 -10.59 15.46
N PHE A 72 -10.09 -11.52 14.57
CA PHE A 72 -10.40 -11.41 13.15
C PHE A 72 -11.90 -11.62 12.87
N GLY A 73 -12.44 -10.93 11.86
CA GLY A 73 -13.84 -11.04 11.43
C GLY A 73 -14.82 -10.17 12.22
N GLY A 74 -16.00 -9.92 11.68
CA GLY A 74 -17.06 -9.05 12.21
C GLY A 74 -17.18 -7.72 11.49
N ALA A 75 -18.13 -6.90 11.92
CA ALA A 75 -18.38 -5.57 11.36
C ALA A 75 -17.65 -4.48 12.15
N SER A 76 -17.20 -3.44 11.47
CA SER A 76 -16.55 -2.28 12.10
C SER A 76 -16.57 -1.07 11.18
N LEU A 77 -16.33 0.10 11.74
CA LEU A 77 -15.93 1.25 10.94
C LEU A 77 -14.54 1.03 10.34
N ALA A 78 -14.31 1.57 9.15
CA ALA A 78 -13.00 1.51 8.51
C ALA A 78 -11.99 2.36 9.28
N ASN A 79 -10.76 1.84 9.46
CA ASN A 79 -9.65 2.65 9.96
C ASN A 79 -9.08 3.48 8.80
N LEU A 80 -8.81 4.74 9.03
CA LEU A 80 -8.46 5.71 8.00
C LEU A 80 -7.16 6.43 8.32
N ASN A 81 -6.29 6.59 7.32
CA ASN A 81 -5.14 7.46 7.44
C ASN A 81 -5.57 8.92 7.21
N ILE A 82 -6.10 9.51 8.25
CA ILE A 82 -6.56 10.90 8.28
C ILE A 82 -5.92 11.60 9.48
N LYS A 83 -5.62 12.88 9.30
CA LYS A 83 -5.18 13.81 10.33
C LYS A 83 -5.71 15.20 10.01
N ASP A 84 -6.32 15.85 11.00
CA ASP A 84 -6.87 17.20 10.85
C ASP A 84 -7.85 17.32 9.67
N GLY A 85 -8.74 16.33 9.52
CA GLY A 85 -9.75 16.29 8.46
C GLY A 85 -9.24 16.06 7.04
N ALA A 86 -7.96 15.77 6.86
CA ALA A 86 -7.37 15.54 5.54
C ALA A 86 -6.58 14.22 5.47
N ARG A 87 -6.54 13.61 4.28
CA ARG A 87 -5.76 12.38 4.07
C ARG A 87 -4.32 12.54 4.56
N HIS A 88 -3.92 11.67 5.46
CA HIS A 88 -2.56 11.60 6.01
C HIS A 88 -1.75 10.55 5.24
N SER A 89 -1.42 10.87 3.98
CA SER A 89 -0.62 9.98 3.12
C SER A 89 0.83 9.86 3.61
N THR A 90 1.55 8.86 3.12
CA THR A 90 2.99 8.70 3.39
C THR A 90 3.81 9.94 3.03
N ALA A 91 3.44 10.64 1.94
CA ALA A 91 4.08 11.90 1.59
C ALA A 91 3.86 12.97 2.66
N ARG A 92 2.64 13.06 3.23
CA ARG A 92 2.35 14.02 4.31
C ARG A 92 3.00 13.62 5.64
N ALA A 93 3.03 12.33 5.94
CA ALA A 93 3.55 11.81 7.18
C ALA A 93 5.09 11.81 7.23
N PHE A 94 5.75 11.38 6.15
CA PHE A 94 7.19 11.13 6.16
C PHE A 94 7.98 12.10 5.30
N LEU A 95 7.49 12.46 4.09
CA LEU A 95 8.28 13.26 3.15
C LEU A 95 8.23 14.76 3.46
N ARG A 96 7.04 15.34 3.58
CA ARG A 96 6.88 16.80 3.80
C ARG A 96 7.63 17.34 5.01
N PRO A 97 7.67 16.66 6.17
CA PRO A 97 8.40 17.16 7.33
C PRO A 97 9.91 17.31 7.11
N ILE A 98 10.49 16.54 6.18
CA ILE A 98 11.94 16.49 5.95
C ILE A 98 12.36 17.10 4.60
N MET A 99 11.42 17.65 3.81
CA MET A 99 11.74 18.23 2.49
C MET A 99 12.74 19.40 2.54
N HIS A 100 12.91 20.01 3.72
CA HIS A 100 13.85 21.10 3.91
C HIS A 100 15.29 20.63 4.18
N TYR A 101 15.52 19.33 4.33
CA TYR A 101 16.86 18.81 4.62
C TYR A 101 17.76 18.89 3.37
N PRO A 102 18.99 19.40 3.50
CA PRO A 102 19.88 19.64 2.36
C PRO A 102 20.38 18.35 1.67
N ASN A 103 20.26 17.21 2.35
CA ASN A 103 20.64 15.89 1.84
C ASN A 103 19.46 15.15 1.19
N LEU A 104 18.27 15.77 1.06
CA LEU A 104 17.11 15.21 0.39
C LEU A 104 16.82 15.98 -0.89
N THR A 105 16.80 15.30 -2.01
CA THR A 105 16.36 15.85 -3.30
C THR A 105 15.17 15.04 -3.82
N VAL A 106 14.07 15.70 -4.10
CA VAL A 106 12.87 15.11 -4.70
C VAL A 106 12.77 15.56 -6.15
N LEU A 107 12.88 14.65 -7.08
CA LEU A 107 12.77 14.90 -8.51
C LEU A 107 11.40 14.39 -8.99
N THR A 108 10.46 15.30 -9.23
CA THR A 108 9.19 14.99 -9.88
C THR A 108 9.34 14.97 -11.39
N GLU A 109 8.39 14.34 -12.11
CA GLU A 109 8.41 14.23 -13.58
C GLU A 109 9.65 13.52 -14.16
N HIS A 110 10.35 12.76 -13.32
CA HIS A 110 11.50 11.95 -13.69
C HIS A 110 11.11 10.49 -13.74
N GLN A 111 10.45 10.10 -14.83
CA GLN A 111 10.07 8.69 -15.03
C GLN A 111 11.31 7.85 -15.33
N VAL A 112 11.67 6.97 -14.42
CA VAL A 112 12.81 6.05 -14.62
C VAL A 112 12.47 5.07 -15.73
N ASP A 113 13.33 5.02 -16.74
CA ASP A 113 13.20 4.12 -17.90
C ASP A 113 13.84 2.76 -17.63
N ARG A 114 15.04 2.76 -17.07
CA ARG A 114 15.80 1.54 -16.75
C ARG A 114 16.83 1.75 -15.67
N LEU A 115 17.29 0.65 -15.10
CA LEU A 115 18.45 0.61 -14.21
C LEU A 115 19.74 0.65 -15.04
N VAL A 116 20.74 1.34 -14.54
CA VAL A 116 22.10 1.34 -15.09
C VAL A 116 22.90 0.30 -14.34
N MET A 117 23.46 -0.65 -15.09
CA MET A 117 24.22 -1.76 -14.52
C MET A 117 25.67 -1.72 -15.00
N LYS A 118 26.60 -2.03 -14.10
CA LYS A 118 28.02 -2.26 -14.42
C LYS A 118 28.49 -3.51 -13.66
N GLN A 119 29.06 -4.46 -14.39
CA GLN A 119 29.61 -5.71 -13.83
C GLN A 119 28.62 -6.43 -12.89
N GLY A 120 27.35 -6.54 -13.31
CA GLY A 120 26.29 -7.21 -12.53
C GLY A 120 25.74 -6.45 -11.33
N LYS A 121 26.18 -5.20 -11.09
CA LYS A 121 25.67 -4.33 -10.03
C LYS A 121 24.89 -3.16 -10.60
N VAL A 122 23.80 -2.80 -9.94
CA VAL A 122 23.07 -1.56 -10.24
C VAL A 122 23.87 -0.38 -9.70
N THR A 123 24.18 0.58 -10.59
CA THR A 123 24.98 1.77 -10.27
C THR A 123 24.21 3.08 -10.43
N GLY A 124 22.93 3.01 -10.78
CA GLY A 124 22.08 4.18 -10.95
C GLY A 124 20.83 3.87 -11.75
N VAL A 125 20.18 4.92 -12.16
CA VAL A 125 18.96 4.86 -12.98
C VAL A 125 19.09 5.79 -14.19
N SER A 126 18.41 5.46 -15.29
CA SER A 126 18.30 6.30 -16.47
C SER A 126 16.87 6.79 -16.63
N CYS A 127 16.69 8.07 -16.84
CA CYS A 127 15.40 8.69 -17.11
C CYS A 127 15.50 9.72 -18.24
N PRO A 128 14.50 9.81 -19.13
CA PRO A 128 14.39 10.91 -20.08
C PRO A 128 13.89 12.17 -19.38
N VAL A 129 14.59 13.26 -19.54
CA VAL A 129 14.20 14.60 -19.09
C VAL A 129 14.20 15.52 -20.29
N ASN A 130 13.06 16.10 -20.65
CA ASN A 130 12.91 16.92 -21.86
C ASN A 130 13.41 16.24 -23.15
N GLY A 131 13.19 14.92 -23.26
CA GLY A 131 13.62 14.12 -24.41
C GLY A 131 15.10 13.71 -24.43
N VAL A 132 15.88 14.11 -23.43
CA VAL A 132 17.28 13.73 -23.28
C VAL A 132 17.45 12.74 -22.14
N TYR A 133 18.10 11.61 -22.41
CA TYR A 133 18.39 10.62 -21.35
C TYR A 133 19.45 11.13 -20.39
N GLN A 134 19.11 11.14 -19.13
CA GLN A 134 20.04 11.45 -18.04
C GLN A 134 20.28 10.22 -17.17
N THR A 135 21.46 10.09 -16.63
CA THR A 135 21.83 9.03 -15.68
C THR A 135 22.04 9.64 -14.30
N LEU A 136 21.24 9.18 -13.34
CA LEU A 136 21.43 9.48 -11.93
C LEU A 136 22.24 8.35 -11.30
N VAL A 137 23.45 8.66 -10.84
CA VAL A 137 24.39 7.68 -10.28
C VAL A 137 24.10 7.49 -8.81
N ALA A 138 24.03 6.24 -8.36
CA ALA A 138 23.93 5.87 -6.96
C ALA A 138 25.29 5.47 -6.40
N THR A 139 25.66 6.01 -5.25
CA THR A 139 26.93 5.70 -4.55
C THR A 139 26.79 4.53 -3.58
N LYS A 140 25.56 4.21 -3.16
CA LYS A 140 25.24 3.08 -2.28
C LYS A 140 24.20 2.17 -2.96
N ASP A 141 22.92 2.48 -2.79
CA ASP A 141 21.82 1.61 -3.19
C ASP A 141 20.84 2.32 -4.12
N VAL A 142 20.12 1.55 -4.92
CA VAL A 142 18.92 1.96 -5.64
C VAL A 142 17.74 1.17 -5.08
N ILE A 143 16.79 1.87 -4.48
CA ILE A 143 15.60 1.28 -3.87
C ILE A 143 14.41 1.44 -4.81
N LEU A 144 13.79 0.32 -5.20
CA LEU A 144 12.64 0.31 -6.10
C LEU A 144 11.35 0.19 -5.31
N THR A 145 10.47 1.18 -5.44
CA THR A 145 9.16 1.24 -4.79
C THR A 145 8.07 1.65 -5.78
N ALA A 146 8.17 1.19 -7.03
CA ALA A 146 7.27 1.57 -8.11
C ALA A 146 5.95 0.77 -8.13
N GLY A 147 5.70 -0.05 -7.12
CA GLY A 147 4.51 -0.87 -6.98
C GLY A 147 4.58 -2.21 -7.72
N ALA A 148 3.54 -3.02 -7.54
CA ALA A 148 3.48 -4.41 -8.01
C ALA A 148 3.56 -4.56 -9.55
N LEU A 149 3.13 -3.55 -10.30
CA LEU A 149 3.16 -3.56 -11.76
C LEU A 149 4.46 -2.94 -12.32
N HIS A 150 4.84 -1.76 -11.84
CA HIS A 150 5.95 -1.03 -12.45
C HIS A 150 7.33 -1.48 -11.96
N THR A 151 7.46 -2.01 -10.73
CA THR A 151 8.74 -2.53 -10.25
C THR A 151 9.23 -3.71 -11.10
N PRO A 152 8.44 -4.78 -11.34
CA PRO A 152 8.87 -5.85 -12.23
C PRO A 152 9.04 -5.38 -13.68
N GLN A 153 8.20 -4.48 -14.17
CA GLN A 153 8.36 -3.89 -15.50
C GLN A 153 9.71 -3.19 -15.63
N LEU A 154 10.10 -2.37 -14.66
CA LEU A 154 11.40 -1.68 -14.66
C LEU A 154 12.57 -2.67 -14.61
N LEU A 155 12.47 -3.73 -13.81
CA LEU A 155 13.47 -4.80 -13.79
C LEU A 155 13.60 -5.48 -15.15
N MET A 156 12.48 -5.88 -15.76
CA MET A 156 12.48 -6.54 -17.07
C MET A 156 13.03 -5.63 -18.16
N ARG A 157 12.64 -4.36 -18.21
CA ARG A 157 13.22 -3.36 -19.15
C ARG A 157 14.71 -3.17 -18.96
N SER A 158 15.22 -3.44 -17.77
CA SER A 158 16.66 -3.38 -17.43
C SER A 158 17.40 -4.69 -17.69
N GLY A 159 16.74 -5.68 -18.28
CA GLY A 159 17.33 -6.98 -18.57
C GLY A 159 17.32 -7.96 -17.37
N ILE A 160 16.53 -7.71 -16.35
CA ILE A 160 16.41 -8.56 -15.16
C ILE A 160 15.05 -9.27 -15.19
N GLY A 161 15.02 -10.56 -15.44
CA GLY A 161 13.81 -11.35 -15.60
C GLY A 161 14.08 -12.72 -16.19
N ARG A 162 13.05 -13.41 -16.66
CA ARG A 162 13.21 -14.69 -17.37
C ARG A 162 13.91 -14.44 -18.72
N ALA A 163 15.07 -15.04 -18.89
CA ALA A 163 15.94 -14.75 -20.04
C ALA A 163 15.26 -14.94 -21.41
N ASP A 164 14.44 -15.99 -21.55
CA ASP A 164 13.80 -16.29 -22.84
C ASP A 164 12.67 -15.30 -23.16
N ASP A 165 11.89 -14.87 -22.14
CA ASP A 165 10.86 -13.85 -22.31
C ASP A 165 11.50 -12.51 -22.70
N LEU A 166 12.61 -12.14 -22.07
CA LEU A 166 13.35 -10.92 -22.39
C LEU A 166 13.90 -10.94 -23.82
N LYS A 167 14.49 -12.05 -24.26
CA LYS A 167 14.98 -12.22 -25.63
C LYS A 167 13.85 -12.10 -26.65
N ALA A 168 12.69 -12.71 -26.37
CA ALA A 168 11.53 -12.62 -27.25
C ALA A 168 11.03 -11.18 -27.45
N LEU A 169 11.27 -10.30 -26.45
CA LEU A 169 10.98 -8.87 -26.50
C LEU A 169 12.13 -8.01 -27.04
N GLY A 170 13.22 -8.62 -27.51
CA GLY A 170 14.41 -7.90 -27.99
C GLY A 170 15.25 -7.27 -26.89
N ILE A 171 15.05 -7.67 -25.63
CA ILE A 171 15.81 -7.18 -24.48
C ILE A 171 16.94 -8.14 -24.18
N SER A 172 18.18 -7.63 -24.11
CA SER A 172 19.35 -8.43 -23.74
C SER A 172 19.30 -8.80 -22.26
N PRO A 173 19.21 -10.10 -21.88
CA PRO A 173 19.21 -10.50 -20.50
C PRO A 173 20.54 -10.16 -19.80
N GLN A 174 20.44 -9.48 -18.66
CA GLN A 174 21.59 -9.17 -17.79
C GLN A 174 21.64 -10.14 -16.60
N ILE A 175 20.47 -10.43 -16.02
CA ILE A 175 20.31 -11.34 -14.89
C ILE A 175 19.08 -12.20 -15.14
N ASN A 176 19.24 -13.52 -15.14
CA ASN A 176 18.13 -14.45 -15.27
C ASN A 176 17.46 -14.66 -13.90
N LEU A 177 16.33 -13.99 -13.68
CA LEU A 177 15.45 -14.11 -12.50
C LEU A 177 14.04 -14.48 -12.94
N PRO A 178 13.72 -15.78 -13.09
CA PRO A 178 12.44 -16.21 -13.66
C PRO A 178 11.19 -15.79 -12.89
N GLY A 179 11.33 -15.48 -11.60
CA GLY A 179 10.21 -15.01 -10.76
C GLY A 179 9.78 -13.56 -10.98
N VAL A 180 10.62 -12.75 -11.65
CA VAL A 180 10.27 -11.35 -11.90
C VAL A 180 9.10 -11.26 -12.87
N GLY A 181 8.05 -10.52 -12.45
CA GLY A 181 6.82 -10.35 -13.23
C GLY A 181 5.88 -11.55 -13.23
N GLN A 182 6.18 -12.58 -12.45
CA GLN A 182 5.34 -13.76 -12.31
C GLN A 182 4.44 -13.64 -11.08
N ASN A 183 3.39 -14.47 -11.04
CA ASN A 183 2.54 -14.67 -9.88
C ASN A 183 1.89 -13.40 -9.32
N LEU A 184 1.47 -12.49 -10.21
CA LEU A 184 0.70 -11.31 -9.81
C LEU A 184 -0.63 -11.76 -9.21
N GLN A 185 -0.90 -11.30 -7.99
CA GLN A 185 -2.13 -11.60 -7.26
C GLN A 185 -2.75 -10.30 -6.77
N ASP A 186 -4.07 -10.26 -6.78
CA ASP A 186 -4.85 -9.15 -6.21
C ASP A 186 -6.14 -9.70 -5.60
N HIS A 187 -6.75 -8.93 -4.72
CA HIS A 187 -8.05 -9.28 -4.15
C HIS A 187 -9.14 -9.18 -5.23
N PRO A 188 -10.00 -10.19 -5.39
CA PRO A 188 -11.15 -10.07 -6.26
C PRO A 188 -12.08 -8.96 -5.71
N LEU A 189 -12.44 -8.02 -6.56
CA LEU A 189 -13.31 -6.90 -6.22
C LEU A 189 -14.54 -6.89 -7.12
N LEU A 190 -15.71 -7.07 -6.52
CA LEU A 190 -16.99 -6.84 -7.22
C LEU A 190 -17.33 -5.35 -7.12
N MET A 191 -16.99 -4.60 -8.15
CA MET A 191 -17.35 -3.17 -8.24
C MET A 191 -18.74 -3.01 -8.81
N GLY A 192 -19.42 -1.94 -8.39
CA GLY A 192 -20.71 -1.56 -8.97
C GLY A 192 -21.93 -2.19 -8.34
N VAL A 193 -21.81 -2.82 -7.16
CA VAL A 193 -22.99 -3.11 -6.34
C VAL A 193 -23.48 -1.79 -5.75
N ASN A 194 -24.45 -1.18 -6.43
CA ASN A 194 -25.04 0.09 -6.03
C ASN A 194 -26.44 -0.14 -5.46
N ILE A 195 -26.72 0.50 -4.33
CA ILE A 195 -28.04 0.51 -3.71
C ILE A 195 -28.65 1.90 -3.93
N ALA A 196 -29.80 1.97 -4.60
CA ALA A 196 -30.52 3.23 -4.76
C ALA A 196 -31.17 3.60 -3.41
N TYR A 197 -30.97 4.84 -3.00
CA TYR A 197 -31.58 5.39 -1.80
C TYR A 197 -32.79 6.25 -2.15
N HIS A 198 -33.89 6.06 -1.45
CA HIS A 198 -35.17 6.75 -1.77
C HIS A 198 -35.22 8.21 -1.31
N GLU A 199 -34.37 8.61 -0.36
CA GLU A 199 -34.34 9.98 0.14
C GLU A 199 -33.23 10.79 -0.53
N SER A 200 -33.60 11.93 -1.06
CA SER A 200 -32.78 12.71 -1.99
C SER A 200 -31.64 13.52 -1.37
N SER A 201 -31.35 13.39 -0.08
CA SER A 201 -30.30 14.20 0.54
C SER A 201 -29.75 13.64 1.85
N LEU A 202 -28.98 12.56 1.78
CA LEU A 202 -28.02 12.32 2.87
C LEU A 202 -26.81 13.23 2.62
N PRO A 203 -26.46 14.12 3.56
CA PRO A 203 -25.30 14.96 3.37
C PRO A 203 -24.04 14.07 3.27
N LEU A 204 -23.27 14.23 2.21
CA LEU A 204 -21.92 13.68 2.11
C LEU A 204 -21.04 14.46 3.09
N SER A 205 -21.23 14.24 4.38
CA SER A 205 -20.42 14.85 5.43
C SER A 205 -19.51 13.79 6.04
N GLY A 206 -18.29 14.19 6.35
CA GLY A 206 -17.30 13.33 6.99
C GLY A 206 -16.08 13.07 6.15
N ASN A 207 -15.19 12.27 6.66
CA ASN A 207 -13.89 11.95 6.07
C ASN A 207 -13.92 10.76 5.07
N GLY A 208 -15.11 10.40 4.57
CA GLY A 208 -15.28 9.38 3.52
C GLY A 208 -15.16 7.92 3.98
N GLY A 209 -15.03 7.69 5.28
CA GLY A 209 -14.94 6.34 5.84
C GLY A 209 -16.31 5.68 5.94
N GLY A 210 -16.38 4.42 5.51
CA GLY A 210 -17.54 3.57 5.61
C GLY A 210 -17.43 2.51 6.70
N ALA A 211 -18.42 1.63 6.73
CA ALA A 211 -18.38 0.39 7.48
C ALA A 211 -17.85 -0.75 6.59
N GLN A 212 -17.33 -1.79 7.22
CA GLN A 212 -16.92 -3.03 6.58
C GLN A 212 -17.38 -4.23 7.40
N LEU A 213 -17.63 -5.32 6.72
CA LEU A 213 -17.90 -6.63 7.31
C LEU A 213 -16.89 -7.63 6.78
N ILE A 214 -16.19 -8.30 7.67
CA ILE A 214 -15.31 -9.42 7.35
C ILE A 214 -15.97 -10.69 7.86
N ALA A 215 -16.34 -11.57 6.96
CA ALA A 215 -17.02 -12.82 7.26
C ALA A 215 -16.33 -13.98 6.53
N ALA A 216 -16.45 -15.18 7.09
CA ALA A 216 -16.04 -16.39 6.38
C ALA A 216 -16.96 -16.64 5.19
N SER A 217 -16.41 -17.09 4.07
CA SER A 217 -17.18 -17.42 2.87
C SER A 217 -18.07 -18.66 3.04
N GLY A 218 -17.79 -19.50 4.05
CA GLY A 218 -18.43 -20.80 4.22
C GLY A 218 -17.97 -21.86 3.20
N VAL A 219 -17.05 -21.51 2.31
CA VAL A 219 -16.39 -22.45 1.41
C VAL A 219 -15.20 -23.06 2.16
N ALA A 220 -15.14 -24.38 2.25
CA ALA A 220 -13.97 -25.06 2.78
C ALA A 220 -12.79 -24.86 1.80
N ASP A 221 -11.62 -24.60 2.36
CA ASP A 221 -10.36 -24.54 1.60
C ASP A 221 -9.96 -25.93 1.07
#